data_0c3e5e73d03443a1cb6843e428d3799c
#
_entry.id   0c3e5e73d03443a1cb6843e428d3799c
#
_cell.length_a   1.000
_cell.length_b   1.000
_cell.length_c   1.000
_cell.angle_alpha   90.00
_cell.angle_beta   90.00
_cell.angle_gamma   90.00
#
_symmetry.space_group_name_H-M   'P 1'
#
loop_
_entity.id
_entity.type
_entity.pdbx_description
1 polymer ?
#
loop_
_entity_poly.entity_id
_entity_poly.type
_entity_poly.pdbx_seq_one_letter_code
_entity_poly.pdbx_strand_id
1 'polypeptide(L)'
;MTTSVIVAGARTPIGKLMGSLKDFSASDLGAIAIAGALEKANVPASAVDYVIMGQVLTAGAGQMPARQAAVAAGIGWDVPALTINKMCLSGIDSIALADQLIRAGEFEVVVAGGQESMSKAPHLLMDSRSGYKYGDITVLDHLAYDGLHDVFTDQPMGALTEQRNDVDKFTRQEQDEFAAGSHQKAAAAWKDGVFTDEVVPVNIPQRKGDPLQFTEDEGIRANTTAESLAGLKPAFRPDGTITAGSASQISDGAAAVVVMSKAKAQELGLSWLAEIGAHGVVAGPDSTLQSQPANAIRKAISREGISVDQLDVVEINEAFSAVALASTRELGVNPDIVNVNGGAIAVGHPIGMSGARIALHAALQLARRGSGYAVAALCGAGGQGDALILRAG
;
A
#
# COMPACT_ATOMS: atom_id res chain seq x y z
N MET A 1 8.75 27.89 -4.46
CA MET A 1 8.49 26.59 -5.12
C MET A 1 7.05 26.20 -4.83
N THR A 2 6.36 25.63 -5.80
CA THR A 2 5.00 25.11 -5.60
C THR A 2 5.01 23.99 -4.57
N THR A 3 4.11 24.03 -3.59
CA THR A 3 3.91 22.98 -2.60
C THR A 3 2.63 22.22 -2.98
N SER A 4 2.68 20.90 -2.97
CA SER A 4 1.50 20.06 -3.19
C SER A 4 0.93 19.64 -1.85
N VAL A 5 -0.40 19.44 -1.82
CA VAL A 5 -1.13 19.00 -0.64
C VAL A 5 -1.99 17.79 -0.96
N ILE A 6 -2.17 16.92 0.02
CA ILE A 6 -3.19 15.86 0.01
C ILE A 6 -4.45 16.48 0.62
N VAL A 7 -5.45 16.73 -0.21
CA VAL A 7 -6.71 17.34 0.24
C VAL A 7 -7.55 16.34 1.02
N ALA A 8 -7.78 15.19 0.43
CA ALA A 8 -8.49 14.06 1.05
C ALA A 8 -8.11 12.76 0.36
N GLY A 9 -8.62 11.66 0.87
CA GLY A 9 -8.46 10.35 0.26
C GLY A 9 -9.48 9.35 0.77
N ALA A 10 -9.57 8.24 0.08
CA ALA A 10 -10.40 7.12 0.46
C ALA A 10 -9.74 5.79 0.09
N ARG A 11 -10.12 4.74 0.81
CA ARG A 11 -9.78 3.36 0.46
C ARG A 11 -11.00 2.45 0.58
N THR A 12 -10.99 1.36 -0.14
CA THR A 12 -11.89 0.26 0.15
C THR A 12 -11.49 -0.42 1.46
N PRO A 13 -12.41 -1.13 2.15
CA PRO A 13 -11.97 -2.18 3.05
C PRO A 13 -11.11 -3.18 2.30
N ILE A 14 -10.21 -3.85 2.99
CA ILE A 14 -9.30 -4.83 2.38
C ILE A 14 -9.90 -6.23 2.54
N GLY A 15 -10.08 -6.92 1.40
CA GLY A 15 -10.54 -8.30 1.33
C GLY A 15 -9.36 -9.28 1.38
N LYS A 16 -9.59 -10.49 1.91
CA LYS A 16 -8.63 -11.61 1.82
C LYS A 16 -8.60 -12.20 0.42
N LEU A 17 -7.54 -12.94 0.13
CA LEU A 17 -7.48 -13.78 -1.06
C LEU A 17 -8.73 -14.69 -1.14
N MET A 18 -9.44 -14.62 -2.26
CA MET A 18 -10.71 -15.33 -2.51
C MET A 18 -11.81 -15.02 -1.47
N GLY A 19 -11.70 -13.89 -0.76
CA GLY A 19 -12.65 -13.40 0.23
C GLY A 19 -13.78 -12.56 -0.37
N SER A 20 -14.24 -11.58 0.39
CA SER A 20 -15.43 -10.76 0.06
C SER A 20 -15.26 -9.94 -1.24
N LEU A 21 -14.05 -9.56 -1.62
CA LEU A 21 -13.78 -8.75 -2.82
C LEU A 21 -13.35 -9.56 -4.05
N LYS A 22 -13.34 -10.88 -3.99
CA LYS A 22 -12.82 -11.76 -5.06
C LYS A 22 -13.43 -11.56 -6.45
N ASP A 23 -14.66 -11.05 -6.53
CA ASP A 23 -15.37 -10.86 -7.79
C ASP A 23 -15.15 -9.48 -8.40
N PHE A 24 -14.49 -8.55 -7.69
CA PHE A 24 -14.13 -7.23 -8.18
C PHE A 24 -12.77 -7.25 -8.89
N SER A 25 -12.69 -6.59 -10.04
CA SER A 25 -11.41 -6.29 -10.65
C SER A 25 -10.67 -5.19 -9.86
N ALA A 26 -9.35 -5.08 -10.06
CA ALA A 26 -8.58 -3.98 -9.47
C ALA A 26 -9.15 -2.60 -9.90
N SER A 27 -9.58 -2.47 -11.16
CA SER A 27 -10.18 -1.23 -11.68
C SER A 27 -11.54 -0.91 -11.04
N ASP A 28 -12.37 -1.91 -10.71
CA ASP A 28 -13.62 -1.69 -9.98
C ASP A 28 -13.36 -1.14 -8.59
N LEU A 29 -12.40 -1.73 -7.86
CA LEU A 29 -11.97 -1.27 -6.54
C LEU A 29 -11.35 0.13 -6.62
N GLY A 30 -10.51 0.37 -7.63
CA GLY A 30 -9.92 1.68 -7.91
C GLY A 30 -10.96 2.75 -8.16
N ALA A 31 -12.01 2.45 -8.92
CA ALA A 31 -13.11 3.37 -9.17
C ALA A 31 -13.84 3.78 -7.88
N ILE A 32 -14.08 2.83 -6.97
CA ILE A 32 -14.70 3.09 -5.67
C ILE A 32 -13.81 4.00 -4.82
N ALA A 33 -12.51 3.73 -4.76
CA ALA A 33 -11.57 4.54 -4.00
C ALA A 33 -11.43 5.96 -4.57
N ILE A 34 -11.35 6.10 -5.90
CA ILE A 34 -11.29 7.40 -6.58
C ILE A 34 -12.57 8.22 -6.31
N ALA A 35 -13.73 7.62 -6.53
CA ALA A 35 -15.02 8.30 -6.28
C ALA A 35 -15.13 8.76 -4.82
N GLY A 36 -14.78 7.89 -3.86
CA GLY A 36 -14.77 8.23 -2.44
C GLY A 36 -13.76 9.31 -2.07
N ALA A 37 -12.58 9.32 -2.70
CA ALA A 37 -11.58 10.37 -2.49
C ALA A 37 -12.06 11.73 -2.99
N LEU A 38 -12.68 11.78 -4.16
CA LEU A 38 -13.26 13.00 -4.74
C LEU A 38 -14.43 13.53 -3.89
N GLU A 39 -15.30 12.63 -3.43
CA GLU A 39 -16.42 12.98 -2.54
C GLU A 39 -15.90 13.59 -1.22
N LYS A 40 -14.96 12.93 -0.55
CA LYS A 40 -14.36 13.44 0.70
C LYS A 40 -13.57 14.73 0.50
N ALA A 41 -12.96 14.93 -0.66
CA ALA A 41 -12.27 16.17 -1.01
C ALA A 41 -13.23 17.31 -1.37
N ASN A 42 -14.50 17.02 -1.59
CA ASN A 42 -15.47 17.97 -2.18
C ASN A 42 -14.96 18.56 -3.52
N VAL A 43 -14.31 17.71 -4.33
CA VAL A 43 -13.75 18.07 -5.64
C VAL A 43 -14.56 17.35 -6.72
N PRO A 44 -15.17 18.09 -7.66
CA PRO A 44 -15.91 17.46 -8.75
C PRO A 44 -14.96 16.71 -9.70
N ALA A 45 -15.41 15.60 -10.24
CA ALA A 45 -14.61 14.78 -11.17
C ALA A 45 -14.11 15.57 -12.41
N SER A 46 -14.85 16.63 -12.80
CA SER A 46 -14.48 17.53 -13.91
C SER A 46 -13.31 18.48 -13.59
N ALA A 47 -12.87 18.57 -12.33
CA ALA A 47 -11.72 19.37 -11.94
C ALA A 47 -10.41 18.58 -11.96
N VAL A 48 -10.46 17.29 -12.24
CA VAL A 48 -9.27 16.43 -12.27
C VAL A 48 -8.55 16.57 -13.61
N ASP A 49 -7.25 16.84 -13.56
CA ASP A 49 -6.41 16.99 -14.75
C ASP A 49 -5.72 15.66 -15.15
N TYR A 50 -5.41 14.81 -14.15
CA TYR A 50 -4.66 13.57 -14.38
C TYR A 50 -4.96 12.50 -13.32
N VAL A 51 -4.83 11.23 -13.71
CA VAL A 51 -4.99 10.10 -12.78
C VAL A 51 -3.77 9.17 -12.83
N ILE A 52 -3.20 8.81 -11.68
CA ILE A 52 -2.07 7.88 -11.58
C ILE A 52 -2.44 6.79 -10.59
N MET A 53 -2.55 5.53 -11.05
CA MET A 53 -2.83 4.40 -10.17
C MET A 53 -1.74 3.34 -10.29
N GLY A 54 -1.23 2.91 -9.13
CA GLY A 54 -0.35 1.77 -9.02
C GLY A 54 -1.11 0.46 -9.18
N GLN A 55 -0.58 -0.48 -9.98
CA GLN A 55 -1.09 -1.85 -10.06
C GLN A 55 0.03 -2.77 -10.51
N VAL A 56 0.22 -3.89 -9.82
CA VAL A 56 1.29 -4.87 -10.10
C VAL A 56 0.80 -5.98 -10.99
N LEU A 57 -0.32 -6.60 -10.66
CA LEU A 57 -0.87 -7.76 -11.35
C LEU A 57 -1.79 -7.31 -12.49
N THR A 58 -1.21 -7.10 -13.65
CA THR A 58 -1.92 -6.53 -14.80
C THR A 58 -2.30 -7.53 -15.90
N ALA A 59 -1.84 -8.78 -15.81
CA ALA A 59 -2.23 -9.80 -16.78
C ALA A 59 -3.74 -10.06 -16.71
N GLY A 60 -4.41 -9.97 -17.86
CA GLY A 60 -5.87 -10.15 -17.95
C GLY A 60 -6.71 -8.97 -17.44
N ALA A 61 -6.10 -7.90 -16.93
CA ALA A 61 -6.82 -6.71 -16.44
C ALA A 61 -7.37 -5.80 -17.56
N GLY A 62 -7.06 -6.10 -18.80
CA GLY A 62 -7.41 -5.26 -19.94
C GLY A 62 -6.43 -4.09 -20.14
N GLN A 63 -6.77 -3.19 -21.06
CA GLN A 63 -5.93 -2.04 -21.37
C GLN A 63 -6.10 -0.95 -20.31
N MET A 64 -4.98 -0.33 -19.88
CA MET A 64 -4.99 0.89 -19.06
C MET A 64 -5.85 0.81 -17.79
N PRO A 65 -5.55 -0.07 -16.83
CA PRO A 65 -6.38 -0.25 -15.65
C PRO A 65 -6.69 1.05 -14.87
N ALA A 66 -5.72 1.97 -14.74
CA ALA A 66 -5.95 3.29 -14.13
C ALA A 66 -7.01 4.10 -14.90
N ARG A 67 -7.00 4.01 -16.23
CA ARG A 67 -7.99 4.67 -17.07
C ARG A 67 -9.38 4.09 -16.90
N GLN A 68 -9.48 2.75 -16.79
CA GLN A 68 -10.73 2.06 -16.51
C GLN A 68 -11.31 2.55 -15.17
N ALA A 69 -10.49 2.60 -14.13
CA ALA A 69 -10.90 3.07 -12.81
C ALA A 69 -11.35 4.55 -12.84
N ALA A 70 -10.60 5.43 -13.51
CA ALA A 70 -10.93 6.84 -13.64
C ALA A 70 -12.29 7.08 -14.29
N VAL A 71 -12.53 6.45 -15.44
CA VAL A 71 -13.80 6.58 -16.18
C VAL A 71 -14.97 5.99 -15.37
N ALA A 72 -14.77 4.84 -14.73
CA ALA A 72 -15.78 4.22 -13.88
C ALA A 72 -16.11 5.05 -12.64
N ALA A 73 -15.16 5.85 -12.14
CA ALA A 73 -15.34 6.82 -11.06
C ALA A 73 -16.03 8.13 -11.51
N GLY A 74 -16.35 8.28 -12.80
CA GLY A 74 -17.01 9.46 -13.36
C GLY A 74 -16.07 10.57 -13.82
N ILE A 75 -14.75 10.34 -13.85
CA ILE A 75 -13.78 11.28 -14.45
C ILE A 75 -13.93 11.25 -15.97
N GLY A 76 -13.86 12.43 -16.60
CA GLY A 76 -14.12 12.61 -18.01
C GLY A 76 -13.17 11.85 -18.94
N TRP A 77 -13.64 11.56 -20.17
CA TRP A 77 -12.85 10.92 -21.21
C TRP A 77 -11.70 11.78 -21.73
N ASP A 78 -11.68 13.05 -21.46
CA ASP A 78 -10.66 14.04 -21.80
C ASP A 78 -9.50 14.04 -20.80
N VAL A 79 -9.66 13.45 -19.62
CA VAL A 79 -8.63 13.36 -18.58
C VAL A 79 -7.73 12.15 -18.83
N PRO A 80 -6.42 12.32 -19.06
CA PRO A 80 -5.50 11.20 -19.24
C PRO A 80 -5.23 10.44 -17.95
N ALA A 81 -4.77 9.19 -18.06
CA ALA A 81 -4.44 8.37 -16.90
C ALA A 81 -3.18 7.52 -17.14
N LEU A 82 -2.46 7.19 -16.07
CA LEU A 82 -1.26 6.38 -16.08
C LEU A 82 -1.39 5.22 -15.08
N THR A 83 -1.10 4.01 -15.53
CA THR A 83 -0.88 2.87 -14.63
C THR A 83 0.62 2.67 -14.43
N ILE A 84 1.08 2.64 -13.17
CA ILE A 84 2.48 2.41 -12.84
C ILE A 84 2.66 1.11 -12.08
N ASN A 85 3.81 0.46 -12.30
CA ASN A 85 4.23 -0.72 -11.57
C ASN A 85 5.67 -0.52 -11.06
N LYS A 86 5.79 -0.44 -9.76
CA LYS A 86 7.05 -0.45 -8.99
C LYS A 86 6.90 -1.39 -7.81
N MET A 87 6.25 -2.53 -8.04
CA MET A 87 5.91 -3.52 -7.02
C MET A 87 5.14 -2.87 -5.84
N CYS A 88 5.42 -3.25 -4.59
CA CYS A 88 4.77 -2.71 -3.39
C CYS A 88 4.85 -1.17 -3.28
N LEU A 89 5.79 -0.54 -3.98
CA LEU A 89 6.03 0.90 -3.98
C LEU A 89 5.08 1.68 -4.90
N SER A 90 4.33 1.00 -5.77
CA SER A 90 3.52 1.64 -6.83
C SER A 90 2.57 2.70 -6.30
N GLY A 91 1.88 2.42 -5.19
CA GLY A 91 0.90 3.36 -4.62
C GLY A 91 1.51 4.62 -4.02
N ILE A 92 2.68 4.54 -3.39
CA ILE A 92 3.37 5.73 -2.85
C ILE A 92 4.08 6.51 -3.96
N ASP A 93 4.65 5.79 -4.94
CA ASP A 93 5.33 6.39 -6.09
C ASP A 93 4.34 7.18 -6.97
N SER A 94 3.07 6.73 -7.08
CA SER A 94 2.02 7.49 -7.75
C SER A 94 1.77 8.87 -7.11
N ILE A 95 1.79 8.94 -5.77
CA ILE A 95 1.61 10.19 -5.03
C ILE A 95 2.84 11.10 -5.21
N ALA A 96 4.05 10.52 -5.13
CA ALA A 96 5.28 11.25 -5.36
C ALA A 96 5.39 11.78 -6.79
N LEU A 97 4.93 11.02 -7.79
CA LEU A 97 4.88 11.47 -9.18
C LEU A 97 3.84 12.59 -9.37
N ALA A 98 2.68 12.49 -8.72
CA ALA A 98 1.69 13.56 -8.72
C ALA A 98 2.26 14.88 -8.18
N ASP A 99 2.98 14.84 -7.02
CA ASP A 99 3.70 16.01 -6.49
C ASP A 99 4.69 16.58 -7.49
N GLN A 100 5.48 15.73 -8.14
CA GLN A 100 6.48 16.17 -9.13
C GLN A 100 5.84 16.86 -10.34
N LEU A 101 4.75 16.32 -10.88
CA LEU A 101 4.04 16.89 -12.02
C LEU A 101 3.37 18.24 -11.67
N ILE A 102 2.78 18.33 -10.46
CA ILE A 102 2.21 19.58 -9.96
C ILE A 102 3.30 20.64 -9.76
N ARG A 103 4.45 20.27 -9.19
CA ARG A 103 5.58 21.19 -9.02
C ARG A 103 6.18 21.63 -10.34
N ALA A 104 6.15 20.76 -11.36
CA ALA A 104 6.59 21.09 -12.70
C ALA A 104 5.61 22.03 -13.43
N GLY A 105 4.38 22.20 -12.92
CA GLY A 105 3.35 23.03 -13.54
C GLY A 105 2.60 22.35 -14.70
N GLU A 106 2.72 21.02 -14.81
CA GLU A 106 2.03 20.23 -15.85
C GLU A 106 0.53 20.07 -15.53
N PHE A 107 0.21 19.88 -14.24
CA PHE A 107 -1.16 19.68 -13.74
C PHE A 107 -1.38 20.42 -12.43
N GLU A 108 -2.64 20.73 -12.11
CA GLU A 108 -3.01 21.37 -10.85
C GLU A 108 -3.71 20.39 -9.88
N VAL A 109 -4.55 19.48 -10.41
CA VAL A 109 -5.36 18.53 -9.64
C VAL A 109 -5.11 17.11 -10.16
N VAL A 110 -4.50 16.27 -9.35
CA VAL A 110 -4.15 14.89 -9.71
C VAL A 110 -4.78 13.92 -8.71
N VAL A 111 -5.46 12.90 -9.21
CA VAL A 111 -5.84 11.74 -8.39
C VAL A 111 -4.70 10.72 -8.46
N ALA A 112 -4.13 10.38 -7.31
CA ALA A 112 -3.04 9.43 -7.21
C ALA A 112 -3.41 8.31 -6.23
N GLY A 113 -2.96 7.07 -6.52
CA GLY A 113 -3.30 5.96 -5.65
C GLY A 113 -2.77 4.63 -6.12
N GLY A 114 -3.44 3.56 -5.69
CA GLY A 114 -3.15 2.21 -6.12
C GLY A 114 -4.33 1.29 -5.95
N GLN A 115 -4.36 0.25 -6.74
CA GLN A 115 -5.43 -0.74 -6.81
C GLN A 115 -4.83 -2.12 -7.07
N GLU A 116 -5.39 -3.15 -6.46
CA GLU A 116 -4.95 -4.52 -6.69
C GLU A 116 -6.08 -5.50 -6.44
N SER A 117 -6.23 -6.49 -7.29
CA SER A 117 -7.05 -7.67 -7.04
C SER A 117 -6.17 -8.90 -7.23
N MET A 118 -5.59 -9.37 -6.12
CA MET A 118 -4.74 -10.55 -6.14
C MET A 118 -5.58 -11.81 -6.36
N SER A 119 -6.86 -11.78 -5.97
CA SER A 119 -7.83 -12.87 -6.23
C SER A 119 -8.15 -13.05 -7.72
N LYS A 120 -7.98 -12.00 -8.54
CA LYS A 120 -8.24 -12.04 -9.98
C LYS A 120 -6.98 -12.30 -10.82
N ALA A 121 -5.82 -12.47 -10.20
CA ALA A 121 -4.60 -12.80 -10.92
C ALA A 121 -4.77 -14.14 -11.67
N PRO A 122 -4.56 -14.17 -13.00
CA PRO A 122 -4.76 -15.38 -13.78
C PRO A 122 -3.57 -16.33 -13.68
N HIS A 123 -3.76 -17.55 -14.16
CA HIS A 123 -2.65 -18.43 -14.48
C HIS A 123 -2.19 -18.19 -15.91
N LEU A 124 -0.87 -18.22 -16.12
CA LEU A 124 -0.20 -17.89 -17.38
C LEU A 124 0.25 -19.16 -18.08
N LEU A 125 -0.12 -19.27 -19.34
CA LEU A 125 0.37 -20.31 -20.24
C LEU A 125 1.50 -19.72 -21.08
N MET A 126 2.74 -19.88 -20.61
CA MET A 126 3.94 -19.38 -21.30
C MET A 126 4.15 -20.17 -22.59
N ASP A 127 4.85 -19.56 -23.56
CA ASP A 127 5.18 -20.16 -24.84
C ASP A 127 4.00 -20.64 -25.72
N SER A 128 2.75 -20.32 -25.32
CA SER A 128 1.54 -20.74 -26.05
C SER A 128 1.51 -20.30 -27.52
N ARG A 129 2.15 -19.17 -27.87
CA ARG A 129 2.25 -18.68 -29.26
C ARG A 129 3.14 -19.55 -30.15
N SER A 130 4.18 -20.15 -29.57
CA SER A 130 5.08 -21.09 -30.27
C SER A 130 4.49 -22.49 -30.37
N GLY A 131 3.46 -22.76 -29.57
CA GLY A 131 2.83 -24.07 -29.43
C GLY A 131 3.64 -25.02 -28.55
N TYR A 132 2.97 -26.10 -28.19
CA TYR A 132 3.54 -27.16 -27.37
C TYR A 132 3.65 -28.43 -28.21
N LYS A 133 4.79 -29.12 -28.08
CA LYS A 133 5.02 -30.37 -28.82
C LYS A 133 4.51 -31.57 -28.00
N TYR A 134 5.36 -32.49 -27.68
CA TYR A 134 5.03 -33.69 -26.90
C TYR A 134 5.39 -33.50 -25.42
N GLY A 135 4.51 -33.97 -24.51
CA GLY A 135 4.73 -33.95 -23.06
C GLY A 135 3.84 -32.95 -22.33
N ASP A 136 4.01 -32.88 -21.00
CA ASP A 136 3.27 -32.01 -20.11
C ASP A 136 3.63 -30.52 -20.31
N ILE A 137 2.72 -29.65 -19.89
CA ILE A 137 2.93 -28.21 -19.86
C ILE A 137 2.78 -27.68 -18.42
N THR A 138 3.56 -26.65 -18.09
CA THR A 138 3.45 -25.92 -16.82
C THR A 138 2.64 -24.66 -17.02
N VAL A 139 1.73 -24.38 -16.10
CA VAL A 139 0.98 -23.12 -16.00
C VAL A 139 1.50 -22.36 -14.79
N LEU A 140 1.91 -21.11 -14.98
CA LEU A 140 2.44 -20.26 -13.91
C LEU A 140 1.32 -19.46 -13.27
N ASP A 141 1.32 -19.38 -11.95
CA ASP A 141 0.46 -18.46 -11.21
C ASP A 141 1.05 -17.04 -11.31
N HIS A 142 0.33 -16.12 -11.97
CA HIS A 142 0.74 -14.72 -12.12
C HIS A 142 0.98 -14.02 -10.78
N LEU A 143 0.12 -14.31 -9.78
CA LEU A 143 0.27 -13.76 -8.44
C LEU A 143 1.60 -14.17 -7.79
N ALA A 144 1.93 -15.45 -7.86
CA ALA A 144 3.16 -15.98 -7.30
C ALA A 144 4.37 -15.49 -8.10
N TYR A 145 4.35 -15.64 -9.43
CA TYR A 145 5.51 -15.42 -10.29
C TYR A 145 5.87 -13.94 -10.45
N ASP A 146 4.88 -13.08 -10.78
CA ASP A 146 5.14 -11.66 -11.02
C ASP A 146 4.99 -10.80 -9.75
N GLY A 147 4.28 -11.30 -8.72
CA GLY A 147 4.01 -10.55 -7.49
C GLY A 147 4.88 -10.91 -6.30
N LEU A 148 5.21 -12.19 -6.10
CA LEU A 148 5.76 -12.70 -4.85
C LEU A 148 7.05 -13.51 -4.99
N HIS A 149 7.66 -13.53 -6.18
CA HIS A 149 8.90 -14.24 -6.48
C HIS A 149 10.02 -13.26 -6.84
N ASP A 150 11.18 -13.38 -6.18
CA ASP A 150 12.36 -12.60 -6.52
C ASP A 150 13.11 -13.25 -7.69
N VAL A 151 13.08 -12.55 -8.84
CA VAL A 151 13.69 -13.04 -10.07
C VAL A 151 15.21 -13.03 -10.07
N PHE A 152 15.85 -12.25 -9.17
CA PHE A 152 17.30 -12.14 -9.08
C PHE A 152 17.93 -13.31 -8.33
N THR A 153 17.21 -13.85 -7.35
CA THR A 153 17.66 -14.99 -6.53
C THR A 153 16.86 -16.26 -6.78
N ASP A 154 15.85 -16.18 -7.66
CA ASP A 154 14.96 -17.28 -8.05
C ASP A 154 14.29 -17.97 -6.85
N GLN A 155 13.71 -17.17 -5.95
CA GLN A 155 13.06 -17.69 -4.74
C GLN A 155 11.86 -16.83 -4.31
N PRO A 156 10.89 -17.40 -3.55
CA PRO A 156 9.81 -16.60 -2.97
C PRO A 156 10.32 -15.47 -2.09
N MET A 157 9.64 -14.32 -2.09
CA MET A 157 10.02 -13.15 -1.27
C MET A 157 10.16 -13.48 0.22
N GLY A 158 9.33 -14.39 0.75
CA GLY A 158 9.45 -14.84 2.13
C GLY A 158 10.71 -15.67 2.39
N ALA A 159 11.18 -16.48 1.43
CA ALA A 159 12.45 -17.21 1.55
C ALA A 159 13.65 -16.25 1.53
N LEU A 160 13.62 -15.22 0.67
CA LEU A 160 14.62 -14.15 0.66
C LEU A 160 14.66 -13.40 1.99
N THR A 161 13.49 -13.08 2.55
CA THR A 161 13.37 -12.42 3.86
C THR A 161 13.90 -13.31 4.98
N GLU A 162 13.63 -14.62 4.94
CA GLU A 162 14.16 -15.60 5.89
C GLU A 162 15.70 -15.70 5.82
N GLN A 163 16.25 -15.73 4.60
CA GLN A 163 17.70 -15.73 4.38
C GLN A 163 18.36 -14.47 4.96
N ARG A 164 17.75 -13.30 4.78
CA ARG A 164 18.26 -12.05 5.38
C ARG A 164 18.12 -12.08 6.90
N ASN A 165 17.07 -12.70 7.45
CA ASN A 165 16.91 -12.84 8.89
C ASN A 165 18.01 -13.70 9.56
N ASP A 166 18.73 -14.53 8.80
CA ASP A 166 19.95 -15.20 9.31
C ASP A 166 21.04 -14.21 9.72
N VAL A 167 21.02 -13.01 9.18
CA VAL A 167 21.91 -11.89 9.54
C VAL A 167 21.28 -11.01 10.62
N ASP A 168 20.02 -10.61 10.45
CA ASP A 168 19.33 -9.67 11.32
C ASP A 168 18.96 -10.28 12.68
N LYS A 169 18.81 -11.62 12.74
CA LYS A 169 18.60 -12.43 13.95
C LYS A 169 17.33 -12.11 14.75
N PHE A 170 16.26 -11.67 14.08
CA PHE A 170 14.96 -11.61 14.74
C PHE A 170 14.47 -13.01 15.05
N THR A 171 14.15 -13.24 16.32
CA THR A 171 13.61 -14.51 16.79
C THR A 171 12.17 -14.72 16.29
N ARG A 172 11.72 -15.95 16.31
CA ARG A 172 10.32 -16.30 16.07
C ARG A 172 9.38 -15.56 17.02
N GLN A 173 9.75 -15.48 18.29
CA GLN A 173 8.95 -14.81 19.33
C GLN A 173 8.79 -13.31 19.04
N GLU A 174 9.88 -12.59 18.75
CA GLU A 174 9.81 -11.15 18.39
C GLU A 174 8.88 -10.90 17.20
N GLN A 175 8.94 -11.77 16.19
CA GLN A 175 8.09 -11.65 15.00
C GLN A 175 6.61 -11.95 15.31
N ASP A 176 6.32 -12.95 16.15
CA ASP A 176 4.96 -13.30 16.56
C ASP A 176 4.37 -12.22 17.50
N GLU A 177 5.16 -11.63 18.41
CA GLU A 177 4.76 -10.51 19.25
C GLU A 177 4.41 -9.27 18.41
N PHE A 178 5.24 -8.95 17.42
CA PHE A 178 4.97 -7.86 16.49
C PHE A 178 3.67 -8.09 15.72
N ALA A 179 3.48 -9.29 15.17
CA ALA A 179 2.30 -9.65 14.40
C ALA A 179 1.02 -9.60 15.26
N ALA A 180 1.07 -10.12 16.48
CA ALA A 180 -0.03 -10.03 17.42
C ALA A 180 -0.37 -8.57 17.76
N GLY A 181 0.64 -7.74 18.00
CA GLY A 181 0.49 -6.31 18.22
C GLY A 181 -0.16 -5.58 17.05
N SER A 182 0.20 -5.92 15.80
CA SER A 182 -0.43 -5.35 14.60
C SER A 182 -1.93 -5.65 14.56
N HIS A 183 -2.34 -6.89 14.79
CA HIS A 183 -3.76 -7.28 14.86
C HIS A 183 -4.53 -6.58 15.99
N GLN A 184 -3.94 -6.49 17.18
CA GLN A 184 -4.57 -5.87 18.35
C GLN A 184 -4.76 -4.36 18.14
N LYS A 185 -3.73 -3.68 17.61
CA LYS A 185 -3.79 -2.25 17.26
C LYS A 185 -4.84 -1.98 16.20
N ALA A 186 -4.89 -2.79 15.13
CA ALA A 186 -5.87 -2.62 14.07
C ALA A 186 -7.31 -2.85 14.57
N ALA A 187 -7.53 -3.85 15.42
CA ALA A 187 -8.84 -4.11 16.02
C ALA A 187 -9.28 -2.96 16.94
N ALA A 188 -8.36 -2.40 17.75
CA ALA A 188 -8.63 -1.24 18.57
C ALA A 188 -8.96 0.00 17.72
N ALA A 189 -8.20 0.25 16.65
CA ALA A 189 -8.43 1.35 15.72
C ALA A 189 -9.81 1.28 15.05
N TRP A 190 -10.28 0.09 14.65
CA TRP A 190 -11.64 -0.10 14.16
C TRP A 190 -12.68 0.23 15.22
N LYS A 191 -12.53 -0.32 16.43
CA LYS A 191 -13.44 -0.08 17.54
C LYS A 191 -13.54 1.39 17.89
N ASP A 192 -12.42 2.12 17.83
CA ASP A 192 -12.33 3.54 18.17
C ASP A 192 -12.69 4.46 16.99
N GLY A 193 -13.10 3.89 15.83
CA GLY A 193 -13.54 4.62 14.65
C GLY A 193 -12.42 5.31 13.85
N VAL A 194 -11.15 4.96 14.11
CA VAL A 194 -9.97 5.59 13.46
C VAL A 194 -10.00 5.43 11.94
N PHE A 195 -10.47 4.29 11.44
CA PHE A 195 -10.52 4.01 10.00
C PHE A 195 -11.76 4.55 9.28
N THR A 196 -12.74 5.10 10.02
CA THR A 196 -13.97 5.63 9.43
C THR A 196 -13.70 6.78 8.45
N ASP A 197 -12.68 7.59 8.71
CA ASP A 197 -12.33 8.73 7.86
C ASP A 197 -11.68 8.32 6.54
N GLU A 198 -11.13 7.11 6.44
CA GLU A 198 -10.44 6.64 5.24
C GLU A 198 -11.24 5.60 4.44
N VAL A 199 -12.05 4.77 5.10
CA VAL A 199 -12.76 3.68 4.45
C VAL A 199 -14.07 4.15 3.81
N VAL A 200 -14.33 3.64 2.60
CA VAL A 200 -15.63 3.75 1.91
C VAL A 200 -16.22 2.37 1.70
N PRO A 201 -17.51 2.16 1.94
CA PRO A 201 -18.16 0.87 1.78
C PRO A 201 -18.07 0.34 0.34
N VAL A 202 -17.91 -0.97 0.19
CA VAL A 202 -18.06 -1.67 -1.08
C VAL A 202 -19.39 -2.41 -1.09
N ASN A 203 -20.23 -2.10 -2.05
CA ASN A 203 -21.51 -2.78 -2.24
C ASN A 203 -21.32 -4.07 -3.04
N ILE A 204 -21.39 -5.22 -2.38
CA ILE A 204 -21.24 -6.54 -3.00
C ILE A 204 -22.59 -7.01 -3.54
N PRO A 205 -22.74 -7.16 -4.87
CA PRO A 205 -23.99 -7.63 -5.44
C PRO A 205 -24.39 -9.01 -4.89
N GLN A 206 -25.67 -9.17 -4.57
CA GLN A 206 -26.24 -10.43 -4.13
C GLN A 206 -27.10 -11.06 -5.21
N ARG A 207 -27.20 -12.38 -5.24
CA ARG A 207 -28.09 -13.10 -6.18
C ARG A 207 -29.56 -12.70 -6.01
N LYS A 208 -29.97 -12.38 -4.79
CA LYS A 208 -31.33 -11.90 -4.41
C LYS A 208 -31.19 -10.93 -3.25
N GLY A 209 -32.02 -9.88 -3.24
CA GLY A 209 -32.05 -8.87 -2.20
C GLY A 209 -31.08 -7.71 -2.46
N ASP A 210 -30.92 -6.86 -1.46
CA ASP A 210 -30.04 -5.70 -1.51
C ASP A 210 -28.56 -6.11 -1.50
N PRO A 211 -27.65 -5.29 -2.06
CA PRO A 211 -26.22 -5.53 -1.97
C PRO A 211 -25.76 -5.60 -0.51
N LEU A 212 -24.85 -6.52 -0.22
CA LEU A 212 -24.16 -6.56 1.06
C LEU A 212 -23.14 -5.44 1.14
N GLN A 213 -23.22 -4.61 2.17
CA GLN A 213 -22.21 -3.59 2.42
C GLN A 213 -20.99 -4.24 3.12
N PHE A 214 -19.85 -4.20 2.46
CA PHE A 214 -18.56 -4.59 3.02
C PHE A 214 -17.85 -3.34 3.51
N THR A 215 -17.66 -3.21 4.82
CA THR A 215 -17.26 -1.97 5.49
C THR A 215 -15.97 -2.06 6.31
N GLU A 216 -15.51 -3.27 6.64
CA GLU A 216 -14.36 -3.50 7.53
C GLU A 216 -13.30 -4.37 6.87
N ASP A 217 -12.03 -4.21 7.27
CA ASP A 217 -10.93 -5.04 6.80
C ASP A 217 -11.08 -6.48 7.26
N GLU A 218 -11.20 -7.39 6.30
CA GLU A 218 -11.55 -8.79 6.54
C GLU A 218 -10.43 -9.60 7.23
N GLY A 219 -9.19 -9.08 7.16
CA GLY A 219 -7.98 -9.75 7.65
C GLY A 219 -7.78 -9.73 9.16
N ILE A 220 -8.38 -8.77 9.86
CA ILE A 220 -8.10 -8.49 11.27
C ILE A 220 -8.61 -9.63 12.17
N ARG A 221 -7.74 -10.05 13.10
CA ARG A 221 -8.02 -11.09 14.10
C ARG A 221 -7.74 -10.54 15.50
N ALA A 222 -8.73 -9.90 16.10
CA ALA A 222 -8.60 -9.19 17.37
C ALA A 222 -8.02 -10.03 18.54
N ASN A 223 -8.26 -11.35 18.52
CA ASN A 223 -7.82 -12.26 19.58
C ASN A 223 -6.44 -12.90 19.29
N THR A 224 -5.67 -12.39 18.32
CA THR A 224 -4.33 -12.90 18.02
C THR A 224 -3.38 -12.56 19.14
N THR A 225 -2.65 -13.57 19.65
CA THR A 225 -1.56 -13.43 20.63
C THR A 225 -0.31 -14.13 20.14
N ALA A 226 0.86 -13.81 20.68
CA ALA A 226 2.10 -14.48 20.34
C ALA A 226 2.01 -16.01 20.60
N GLU A 227 1.35 -16.41 21.70
CA GLU A 227 1.14 -17.83 22.03
C GLU A 227 0.27 -18.53 20.98
N SER A 228 -0.77 -17.85 20.46
CA SER A 228 -1.62 -18.41 19.41
C SER A 228 -0.88 -18.59 18.10
N LEU A 229 0.10 -17.74 17.82
CA LEU A 229 0.94 -17.80 16.64
C LEU A 229 2.08 -18.82 16.76
N ALA A 230 2.56 -19.09 17.99
CA ALA A 230 3.68 -20.00 18.25
C ALA A 230 3.47 -21.41 17.69
N GLY A 231 2.22 -21.86 17.58
CA GLY A 231 1.85 -23.16 16.98
C GLY A 231 1.95 -23.24 15.45
N LEU A 232 2.13 -22.11 14.75
CA LEU A 232 2.21 -22.09 13.30
C LEU A 232 3.56 -22.66 12.82
N LYS A 233 3.53 -23.40 11.72
CA LYS A 233 4.75 -23.91 11.09
C LYS A 233 5.45 -22.79 10.32
N PRO A 234 6.79 -22.80 10.23
CA PRO A 234 7.53 -21.96 9.29
C PRO A 234 7.00 -22.13 7.86
N ALA A 235 6.87 -21.01 7.14
CA ALA A 235 6.20 -21.01 5.84
C ALA A 235 7.17 -21.19 4.65
N PHE A 236 8.45 -20.80 4.80
CA PHE A 236 9.36 -20.70 3.66
C PHE A 236 10.55 -21.67 3.73
N ARG A 237 10.94 -22.12 4.92
CA ARG A 237 11.94 -23.21 5.11
C ARG A 237 11.66 -23.94 6.42
N PRO A 238 12.04 -25.22 6.56
CA PRO A 238 11.69 -26.05 7.73
C PRO A 238 12.18 -25.50 9.07
N ASP A 239 13.36 -24.89 9.09
CA ASP A 239 14.05 -24.31 10.26
C ASP A 239 13.87 -22.77 10.33
N GLY A 240 12.94 -22.21 9.57
CA GLY A 240 12.68 -20.79 9.48
C GLY A 240 11.93 -20.22 10.68
N THR A 241 11.86 -18.90 10.71
CA THR A 241 11.19 -18.13 11.77
C THR A 241 9.93 -17.41 11.28
N ILE A 242 9.80 -17.22 9.95
CA ILE A 242 8.66 -16.55 9.33
C ILE A 242 7.51 -17.53 9.11
N THR A 243 6.33 -17.15 9.53
CA THR A 243 5.11 -17.95 9.39
C THR A 243 4.03 -17.19 8.60
N ALA A 244 2.93 -17.86 8.28
CA ALA A 244 1.75 -17.19 7.75
C ALA A 244 1.17 -16.13 8.71
N GLY A 245 1.50 -16.18 10.00
CA GLY A 245 1.07 -15.19 11.00
C GLY A 245 1.95 -13.95 11.05
N SER A 246 3.24 -14.05 10.65
CA SER A 246 4.21 -12.95 10.66
C SER A 246 4.51 -12.39 9.25
N ALA A 247 3.74 -12.84 8.25
CA ALA A 247 3.73 -12.33 6.89
C ALA A 247 2.41 -11.59 6.62
N SER A 248 2.44 -10.57 5.78
CA SER A 248 1.23 -9.86 5.35
C SER A 248 0.31 -10.77 4.52
N GLN A 249 -0.98 -10.54 4.62
CA GLN A 249 -1.98 -11.34 3.93
C GLN A 249 -2.07 -10.94 2.45
N ILE A 250 -2.20 -11.93 1.57
CA ILE A 250 -2.56 -11.74 0.17
C ILE A 250 -3.98 -11.18 0.13
N SER A 251 -4.20 -10.07 -0.59
CA SER A 251 -5.40 -9.26 -0.37
C SER A 251 -5.84 -8.49 -1.62
N ASP A 252 -7.10 -8.06 -1.60
CA ASP A 252 -7.72 -7.23 -2.62
C ASP A 252 -8.09 -5.86 -2.02
N GLY A 253 -7.86 -4.77 -2.73
CA GLY A 253 -8.21 -3.44 -2.27
C GLY A 253 -7.70 -2.31 -3.16
N ALA A 254 -8.16 -1.09 -2.88
CA ALA A 254 -7.71 0.12 -3.55
C ALA A 254 -7.71 1.32 -2.59
N ALA A 255 -6.82 2.28 -2.83
CA ALA A 255 -6.76 3.56 -2.14
C ALA A 255 -6.41 4.67 -3.14
N ALA A 256 -7.02 5.83 -2.96
CA ALA A 256 -6.74 7.00 -3.77
C ALA A 256 -6.72 8.26 -2.89
N VAL A 257 -5.90 9.23 -3.29
CA VAL A 257 -5.85 10.57 -2.70
C VAL A 257 -6.00 11.62 -3.78
N VAL A 258 -6.59 12.76 -3.42
CA VAL A 258 -6.66 13.94 -4.27
C VAL A 258 -5.49 14.85 -3.89
N VAL A 259 -4.58 15.03 -4.84
CA VAL A 259 -3.39 15.87 -4.70
C VAL A 259 -3.55 17.11 -5.57
N MET A 260 -3.24 18.28 -5.03
CA MET A 260 -3.23 19.51 -5.82
C MET A 260 -2.17 20.50 -5.33
N SER A 261 -1.93 21.55 -6.09
CA SER A 261 -1.09 22.65 -5.59
C SER A 261 -1.78 23.31 -4.38
N LYS A 262 -0.98 23.72 -3.39
CA LYS A 262 -1.50 24.45 -2.21
C LYS A 262 -2.27 25.70 -2.63
N ALA A 263 -1.78 26.38 -3.66
CA ALA A 263 -2.44 27.55 -4.22
C ALA A 263 -3.85 27.21 -4.77
N LYS A 264 -3.98 26.10 -5.48
CA LYS A 264 -5.25 25.63 -6.01
C LYS A 264 -6.23 25.24 -4.90
N ALA A 265 -5.75 24.55 -3.85
CA ALA A 265 -6.58 24.23 -2.69
C ALA A 265 -7.11 25.50 -2.01
N GLN A 266 -6.28 26.53 -1.86
CA GLN A 266 -6.67 27.82 -1.31
C GLN A 266 -7.68 28.55 -2.21
N GLU A 267 -7.46 28.56 -3.54
CA GLU A 267 -8.39 29.14 -4.52
C GLU A 267 -9.78 28.53 -4.42
N LEU A 268 -9.83 27.19 -4.24
CA LEU A 268 -11.07 26.43 -4.11
C LEU A 268 -11.67 26.48 -2.68
N GLY A 269 -10.99 27.12 -1.72
CA GLY A 269 -11.43 27.20 -0.33
C GLY A 269 -11.42 25.85 0.40
N LEU A 270 -10.52 24.93 -0.02
CA LEU A 270 -10.41 23.59 0.54
C LEU A 270 -9.38 23.55 1.68
N SER A 271 -9.68 22.78 2.71
CA SER A 271 -8.69 22.32 3.68
C SER A 271 -7.94 21.10 3.13
N TRP A 272 -6.80 20.76 3.74
CA TRP A 272 -6.01 19.58 3.36
C TRP A 272 -5.52 18.81 4.58
N LEU A 273 -5.24 17.54 4.38
CA LEU A 273 -4.77 16.63 5.43
C LEU A 273 -3.29 16.87 5.74
N ALA A 274 -2.47 17.06 4.70
CA ALA A 274 -1.03 17.25 4.84
C ALA A 274 -0.43 17.92 3.60
N GLU A 275 0.68 18.62 3.78
CA GLU A 275 1.57 19.02 2.69
C GLU A 275 2.53 17.89 2.35
N ILE A 276 2.79 17.67 1.06
CA ILE A 276 3.78 16.69 0.61
C ILE A 276 5.16 17.26 0.74
N GLY A 277 6.02 16.56 1.50
CA GLY A 277 7.41 16.86 1.71
C GLY A 277 8.34 16.10 0.75
N ALA A 278 9.55 15.79 1.22
CA ALA A 278 10.55 15.11 0.42
C ALA A 278 10.21 13.64 0.18
N HIS A 279 10.52 13.16 -1.03
CA HIS A 279 10.46 11.75 -1.42
C HIS A 279 11.86 11.14 -1.37
N GLY A 280 12.03 10.01 -0.67
CA GLY A 280 13.26 9.23 -0.58
C GLY A 280 13.13 7.94 -1.37
N VAL A 281 13.95 7.77 -2.42
CA VAL A 281 13.99 6.57 -3.27
C VAL A 281 15.36 5.93 -3.15
N VAL A 282 15.41 4.65 -2.84
CA VAL A 282 16.65 3.88 -2.68
C VAL A 282 16.56 2.52 -3.36
N ALA A 283 17.72 1.92 -3.62
CA ALA A 283 17.81 0.54 -4.11
C ALA A 283 19.16 -0.08 -3.70
N GLY A 284 19.19 -1.40 -3.61
CA GLY A 284 20.40 -2.19 -3.35
C GLY A 284 20.87 -2.18 -1.89
N PRO A 285 22.02 -2.82 -1.64
CA PRO A 285 22.99 -3.38 -2.59
C PRO A 285 22.56 -4.72 -3.23
N ASP A 286 21.51 -5.35 -2.75
CA ASP A 286 20.96 -6.62 -3.20
C ASP A 286 19.41 -6.55 -3.23
N SER A 287 18.72 -7.67 -3.43
CA SER A 287 17.27 -7.72 -3.50
C SER A 287 16.56 -7.83 -2.13
N THR A 288 17.28 -7.78 -1.02
CA THR A 288 16.70 -7.90 0.33
C THR A 288 15.84 -6.69 0.72
N LEU A 289 14.87 -6.92 1.61
CA LEU A 289 13.79 -5.98 1.91
C LEU A 289 13.97 -5.19 3.21
N GLN A 290 14.54 -5.82 4.24
CA GLN A 290 14.42 -5.40 5.63
C GLN A 290 14.89 -3.97 5.93
N SER A 291 16.02 -3.57 5.33
CA SER A 291 16.61 -2.24 5.54
C SER A 291 16.04 -1.16 4.61
N GLN A 292 15.27 -1.52 3.59
CA GLN A 292 14.88 -0.58 2.55
C GLN A 292 13.95 0.54 3.03
N PRO A 293 12.93 0.29 3.89
CA PRO A 293 12.14 1.38 4.47
C PRO A 293 13.00 2.36 5.28
N ALA A 294 13.90 1.86 6.12
CA ALA A 294 14.80 2.70 6.91
C ALA A 294 15.73 3.54 6.03
N ASN A 295 16.31 2.94 4.98
CA ASN A 295 17.19 3.65 4.05
C ASN A 295 16.43 4.73 3.28
N ALA A 296 15.20 4.45 2.85
CA ALA A 296 14.34 5.40 2.16
C ALA A 296 13.95 6.57 3.08
N ILE A 297 13.59 6.28 4.35
CA ILE A 297 13.28 7.30 5.36
C ILE A 297 14.51 8.19 5.60
N ARG A 298 15.70 7.62 5.82
CA ARG A 298 16.94 8.41 5.99
C ARG A 298 17.19 9.35 4.82
N LYS A 299 16.95 8.89 3.59
CA LYS A 299 17.09 9.73 2.40
C LYS A 299 16.02 10.82 2.35
N ALA A 300 14.79 10.52 2.70
CA ALA A 300 13.68 11.47 2.73
C ALA A 300 13.92 12.57 3.78
N ILE A 301 14.23 12.21 5.03
CA ILE A 301 14.50 13.17 6.11
C ILE A 301 15.72 14.07 5.80
N SER A 302 16.77 13.48 5.20
CA SER A 302 17.95 14.26 4.76
C SER A 302 17.58 15.30 3.70
N ARG A 303 16.72 14.96 2.75
CA ARG A 303 16.23 15.89 1.72
C ARG A 303 15.26 16.94 2.27
N GLU A 304 14.49 16.55 3.29
CA GLU A 304 13.56 17.44 4.00
C GLU A 304 14.30 18.42 4.92
N GLY A 305 15.51 18.07 5.36
CA GLY A 305 16.29 18.87 6.31
C GLY A 305 15.86 18.68 7.76
N ILE A 306 15.31 17.53 8.10
CA ILE A 306 14.87 17.15 9.46
C ILE A 306 15.68 15.95 9.98
N SER A 307 15.56 15.68 11.29
CA SER A 307 16.11 14.49 11.93
C SER A 307 15.01 13.46 12.21
N VAL A 308 15.39 12.23 12.51
CA VAL A 308 14.45 11.14 12.85
C VAL A 308 13.60 11.47 14.09
N ASP A 309 14.17 12.21 15.06
CA ASP A 309 13.48 12.59 16.30
C ASP A 309 12.36 13.61 16.10
N GLN A 310 12.30 14.23 14.92
CA GLN A 310 11.23 15.16 14.54
C GLN A 310 10.03 14.46 13.88
N LEU A 311 10.12 13.16 13.66
CA LEU A 311 8.98 12.38 13.16
C LEU A 311 8.00 12.08 14.30
N ASP A 312 6.74 12.37 14.08
CA ASP A 312 5.64 12.16 15.03
C ASP A 312 4.78 10.95 14.67
N VAL A 313 4.72 10.58 13.38
CA VAL A 313 3.98 9.45 12.85
C VAL A 313 4.85 8.72 11.84
N VAL A 314 5.02 7.42 12.04
CA VAL A 314 5.81 6.57 11.15
C VAL A 314 4.96 5.38 10.69
N GLU A 315 4.65 5.32 9.41
CA GLU A 315 3.98 4.18 8.78
C GLU A 315 4.99 3.39 7.93
N ILE A 316 5.31 2.18 8.36
CA ILE A 316 6.15 1.24 7.64
C ILE A 316 5.28 0.07 7.21
N ASN A 317 5.20 -0.22 5.91
CA ASN A 317 4.41 -1.35 5.43
C ASN A 317 4.97 -2.67 5.96
N GLU A 318 4.11 -3.46 6.58
CA GLU A 318 4.43 -4.73 7.23
C GLU A 318 4.39 -5.89 6.21
N ALA A 319 5.26 -5.87 5.20
CA ALA A 319 5.34 -7.01 4.27
C ALA A 319 5.62 -8.32 5.03
N PHE A 320 6.51 -8.24 6.02
CA PHE A 320 6.82 -9.25 7.03
C PHE A 320 7.13 -8.54 8.35
N SER A 321 6.90 -9.20 9.50
CA SER A 321 7.31 -8.65 10.82
C SER A 321 8.77 -8.25 10.82
N ALA A 322 9.65 -9.08 10.24
CA ALA A 322 11.09 -8.84 10.17
C ALA A 322 11.45 -7.53 9.45
N VAL A 323 10.67 -7.09 8.45
CA VAL A 323 10.89 -5.83 7.72
C VAL A 323 10.63 -4.62 8.63
N ALA A 324 9.50 -4.63 9.32
CA ALA A 324 9.12 -3.52 10.21
C ALA A 324 10.06 -3.45 11.43
N LEU A 325 10.39 -4.60 12.03
CA LEU A 325 11.33 -4.71 13.15
C LEU A 325 12.73 -4.21 12.76
N ALA A 326 13.26 -4.66 11.62
CA ALA A 326 14.58 -4.24 11.16
C ALA A 326 14.61 -2.73 10.90
N SER A 327 13.65 -2.21 10.15
CA SER A 327 13.59 -0.79 9.83
C SER A 327 13.43 0.09 11.07
N THR A 328 12.58 -0.30 12.02
CA THR A 328 12.40 0.43 13.30
C THR A 328 13.70 0.45 14.10
N ARG A 329 14.37 -0.72 14.22
CA ARG A 329 15.66 -0.85 14.93
C ARG A 329 16.77 -0.05 14.27
N GLU A 330 16.90 -0.11 12.95
CA GLU A 330 17.92 0.60 12.19
C GLU A 330 17.75 2.12 12.19
N LEU A 331 16.51 2.60 12.18
CA LEU A 331 16.22 4.04 12.32
C LEU A 331 16.49 4.56 13.72
N GLY A 332 16.41 3.70 14.74
CA GLY A 332 16.44 4.12 16.14
C GLY A 332 15.23 4.97 16.54
N VAL A 333 14.11 4.84 15.81
CA VAL A 333 12.87 5.55 16.10
C VAL A 333 12.13 4.89 17.26
N ASN A 334 11.40 5.71 18.06
CA ASN A 334 10.54 5.16 19.13
C ASN A 334 9.46 4.24 18.50
N PRO A 335 9.40 2.95 18.90
CA PRO A 335 8.38 2.02 18.39
C PRO A 335 6.93 2.46 18.64
N ASP A 336 6.69 3.31 19.63
CA ASP A 336 5.34 3.78 19.97
C ASP A 336 4.71 4.70 18.93
N ILE A 337 5.52 5.28 18.02
CA ILE A 337 5.03 6.10 16.92
C ILE A 337 4.99 5.33 15.59
N VAL A 338 5.37 4.03 15.61
CA VAL A 338 5.39 3.18 14.41
C VAL A 338 4.12 2.35 14.32
N ASN A 339 3.41 2.47 13.20
CA ASN A 339 2.20 1.69 12.90
C ASN A 339 1.24 1.66 14.11
N VAL A 340 0.91 2.84 14.61
CA VAL A 340 0.13 3.01 15.86
C VAL A 340 -1.25 2.37 15.80
N ASN A 341 -1.80 2.18 14.61
CA ASN A 341 -3.09 1.57 14.35
C ASN A 341 -2.99 0.19 13.66
N GLY A 342 -1.85 -0.49 13.82
CA GLY A 342 -1.58 -1.75 13.12
C GLY A 342 -1.21 -1.54 11.66
N GLY A 343 -0.94 -2.61 10.92
CA GLY A 343 -0.45 -2.54 9.55
C GLY A 343 -0.83 -3.76 8.70
N ALA A 344 -0.08 -4.00 7.65
CA ALA A 344 -0.42 -4.95 6.59
C ALA A 344 -0.52 -6.42 7.04
N ILE A 345 0.12 -6.80 8.13
CA ILE A 345 -0.05 -8.14 8.74
C ILE A 345 -1.50 -8.33 9.17
N ALA A 346 -2.10 -7.31 9.76
CA ALA A 346 -3.48 -7.34 10.23
C ALA A 346 -4.49 -7.02 9.13
N VAL A 347 -4.33 -5.90 8.45
CA VAL A 347 -5.34 -5.40 7.50
C VAL A 347 -5.20 -6.00 6.10
N GLY A 348 -3.99 -6.47 5.72
CA GLY A 348 -3.71 -7.02 4.39
C GLY A 348 -2.78 -6.15 3.55
N HIS A 349 -2.22 -6.75 2.47
CA HIS A 349 -1.25 -6.11 1.58
C HIS A 349 -1.63 -6.27 0.10
N PRO A 350 -2.67 -5.58 -0.39
CA PRO A 350 -2.87 -5.45 -1.84
C PRO A 350 -1.66 -4.70 -2.42
N ILE A 351 -0.83 -5.37 -3.22
CA ILE A 351 0.55 -4.94 -3.52
C ILE A 351 0.57 -3.51 -4.08
N GLY A 352 -0.17 -3.24 -5.14
CA GLY A 352 -0.18 -1.94 -5.80
C GLY A 352 -0.85 -0.81 -5.00
N MET A 353 -1.74 -1.17 -4.04
CA MET A 353 -2.49 -0.21 -3.21
C MET A 353 -1.73 0.26 -1.99
N SER A 354 -0.93 -0.60 -1.36
CA SER A 354 -0.48 -0.42 0.02
C SER A 354 0.27 0.88 0.26
N GLY A 355 1.08 1.35 -0.70
CA GLY A 355 1.78 2.62 -0.59
C GLY A 355 0.84 3.82 -0.46
N ALA A 356 -0.26 3.82 -1.21
CA ALA A 356 -1.28 4.87 -1.12
C ALA A 356 -2.06 4.78 0.21
N ARG A 357 -2.35 3.56 0.68
CA ARG A 357 -3.02 3.34 1.97
C ARG A 357 -2.23 3.93 3.13
N ILE A 358 -0.94 3.58 3.25
CA ILE A 358 -0.14 4.08 4.38
C ILE A 358 0.12 5.58 4.30
N ALA A 359 0.26 6.14 3.09
CA ALA A 359 0.40 7.59 2.92
C ALA A 359 -0.89 8.33 3.32
N LEU A 360 -2.05 7.83 2.91
CA LEU A 360 -3.35 8.37 3.34
C LEU A 360 -3.52 8.27 4.86
N HIS A 361 -3.21 7.10 5.44
CA HIS A 361 -3.34 6.89 6.88
C HIS A 361 -2.42 7.83 7.67
N ALA A 362 -1.15 7.96 7.26
CA ALA A 362 -0.20 8.89 7.87
C ALA A 362 -0.67 10.35 7.77
N ALA A 363 -1.23 10.77 6.62
CA ALA A 363 -1.80 12.11 6.44
C ALA A 363 -2.98 12.38 7.39
N LEU A 364 -3.89 11.41 7.55
CA LEU A 364 -5.02 11.50 8.49
C LEU A 364 -4.57 11.57 9.95
N GLN A 365 -3.57 10.75 10.34
CA GLN A 365 -3.01 10.81 11.68
C GLN A 365 -2.37 12.18 11.95
N LEU A 366 -1.64 12.71 10.98
CA LEU A 366 -1.01 14.03 11.09
C LEU A 366 -2.04 15.16 11.18
N ALA A 367 -3.11 15.09 10.39
CA ALA A 367 -4.23 16.03 10.45
C ALA A 367 -4.92 16.04 11.82
N ARG A 368 -5.15 14.85 12.41
CA ARG A 368 -5.72 14.74 13.76
C ARG A 368 -4.79 15.32 14.84
N ARG A 369 -3.49 15.19 14.64
CA ARG A 369 -2.47 15.75 15.53
C ARG A 369 -2.37 17.27 15.40
N GLY A 370 -2.56 17.80 14.19
CA GLY A 370 -2.54 19.24 13.87
C GLY A 370 -1.15 19.86 13.81
N SER A 371 -0.06 19.08 13.95
CA SER A 371 1.32 19.57 13.89
C SER A 371 2.33 18.46 13.62
N GLY A 372 3.53 18.82 13.15
CA GLY A 372 4.69 17.94 13.05
C GLY A 372 4.87 17.27 11.70
N TYR A 373 5.56 16.13 11.68
CA TYR A 373 5.95 15.37 10.51
C TYR A 373 5.48 13.92 10.58
N ALA A 374 4.97 13.42 9.47
CA ALA A 374 4.74 12.00 9.28
C ALA A 374 5.60 11.46 8.15
N VAL A 375 5.88 10.17 8.17
CA VAL A 375 6.51 9.46 7.07
C VAL A 375 5.77 8.16 6.78
N ALA A 376 5.52 7.90 5.50
CA ALA A 376 5.07 6.61 4.99
C ALA A 376 6.22 5.96 4.21
N ALA A 377 6.53 4.68 4.47
CA ALA A 377 7.63 3.99 3.82
C ALA A 377 7.35 2.51 3.57
N LEU A 378 7.93 2.00 2.48
CA LEU A 378 7.82 0.60 2.09
C LEU A 378 9.15 0.06 1.56
N CYS A 379 9.31 -1.26 1.66
CA CYS A 379 10.18 -2.02 0.78
C CYS A 379 9.43 -2.44 -0.49
N GLY A 380 10.15 -2.65 -1.56
CA GLY A 380 9.64 -3.22 -2.81
C GLY A 380 10.57 -4.31 -3.33
N ALA A 381 9.99 -5.29 -4.03
CA ALA A 381 10.76 -6.34 -4.66
C ALA A 381 11.87 -5.76 -5.55
N GLY A 382 12.97 -6.51 -5.67
CA GLY A 382 14.21 -6.04 -6.31
C GLY A 382 15.07 -5.14 -5.42
N GLY A 383 14.90 -5.22 -4.08
CA GLY A 383 15.73 -4.50 -3.11
C GLY A 383 15.55 -2.98 -3.16
N GLN A 384 14.35 -2.50 -3.41
CA GLN A 384 14.04 -1.08 -3.48
C GLN A 384 13.28 -0.59 -2.24
N GLY A 385 13.34 0.71 -1.99
CA GLY A 385 12.57 1.37 -0.92
C GLY A 385 12.13 2.76 -1.31
N ASP A 386 10.93 3.12 -0.91
CA ASP A 386 10.39 4.47 -1.04
C ASP A 386 9.88 4.97 0.30
N ALA A 387 10.05 6.28 0.54
CA ALA A 387 9.50 6.98 1.68
C ALA A 387 8.99 8.37 1.27
N LEU A 388 7.85 8.78 1.79
CA LEU A 388 7.26 10.08 1.56
C LEU A 388 7.07 10.81 2.89
N ILE A 389 7.69 11.98 3.03
CA ILE A 389 7.46 12.87 4.17
C ILE A 389 6.17 13.65 3.94
N LEU A 390 5.40 13.78 5.01
CA LEU A 390 4.21 14.61 5.08
C LEU A 390 4.39 15.64 6.20
N ARG A 391 3.93 16.86 5.98
CA ARG A 391 3.96 17.98 6.96
C ARG A 391 2.54 18.35 7.32
N ALA A 392 2.31 18.65 8.60
CA ALA A 392 1.05 19.27 9.00
C ALA A 392 0.85 20.60 8.24
N GLY A 393 -0.36 20.85 7.80
CA GLY A 393 -0.73 22.00 7.01
C GLY A 393 -1.08 23.25 7.80
#